data_8b43309332e41bd1bd52357f92e96ffe
#
_entry.id   8b43309332e41bd1bd52357f92e96ffe
#
_cell.length_a   1.000
_cell.length_b   1.000
_cell.length_c   1.000
_cell.angle_alpha   90.00
_cell.angle_beta   90.00
_cell.angle_gamma   90.00
#
_symmetry.space_group_name_H-M   'P 1'
#
loop_
_entity.id
_entity.type
_entity.pdbx_description
1 polymer ?
#
loop_
_entity_poly.entity_id
_entity_poly.type
_entity_poly.pdbx_seq_one_letter_code
_entity_poly.pdbx_strand_id
1 'polypeptide(L)'
;MHFRHILVLVAATAAFGAWLGLSWAVAADADHGGELAKRWCATCHLVESGQKQASADVPPFAAIAHKPDLTPEKIASFLLEPHPKMPNFPLSRDEAADIAAYIVALRK
;
A
#
# COMPACT_ATOMS: atom_id res chain seq x y z
N MET A 1 42.04 56.54 -21.62
CA MET A 1 40.69 57.13 -21.62
C MET A 1 39.73 56.04 -21.88
N HIS A 2 39.34 55.53 -20.89
CA HIS A 2 38.14 55.60 -20.08
C HIS A 2 37.21 54.49 -20.38
N PHE A 3 37.32 53.56 -19.57
CA PHE A 3 36.18 53.30 -18.65
C PHE A 3 34.86 53.19 -19.33
N ARG A 4 34.72 52.21 -20.11
CA ARG A 4 33.35 51.71 -20.39
C ARG A 4 33.38 50.20 -20.59
N HIS A 5 34.19 49.54 -19.85
CA HIS A 5 34.02 48.12 -19.60
C HIS A 5 33.14 47.97 -18.34
N ILE A 6 31.99 48.56 -18.43
CA ILE A 6 30.91 48.16 -17.54
C ILE A 6 30.57 46.76 -17.95
N LEU A 7 31.21 45.88 -17.30
CA LEU A 7 30.63 44.79 -16.58
C LEU A 7 29.17 44.54 -16.93
N VAL A 8 28.98 43.88 -18.05
CA VAL A 8 27.78 43.04 -18.17
C VAL A 8 28.10 41.76 -17.46
N LEU A 9 27.99 41.83 -16.14
CA LEU A 9 27.77 40.64 -15.35
C LEU A 9 26.39 40.16 -15.73
N VAL A 10 26.35 39.40 -16.79
CA VAL A 10 25.21 38.52 -17.03
C VAL A 10 25.25 37.53 -15.89
N ALA A 11 24.49 37.85 -14.84
CA ALA A 11 24.12 36.89 -13.86
C ALA A 11 23.27 35.82 -14.58
N ALA A 12 23.94 34.84 -15.12
CA ALA A 12 23.33 33.60 -15.50
C ALA A 12 22.85 32.95 -14.20
N THR A 13 21.72 33.40 -13.71
CA THR A 13 20.95 32.63 -12.73
C THR A 13 20.51 31.39 -13.45
N ALA A 14 21.37 30.39 -13.34
CA ALA A 14 20.98 29.02 -13.63
C ALA A 14 19.81 28.73 -12.67
N ALA A 15 18.61 28.91 -13.17
CA ALA A 15 17.42 28.35 -12.56
C ALA A 15 17.58 26.84 -12.69
N PHE A 16 18.31 26.26 -11.76
CA PHE A 16 18.27 24.83 -11.50
C PHE A 16 16.87 24.60 -10.94
N GLY A 17 15.94 24.44 -11.86
CA GLY A 17 14.61 23.95 -11.51
C GLY A 17 14.83 22.60 -10.86
N ALA A 18 14.81 22.57 -9.54
CA ALA A 18 14.66 21.35 -8.80
C ALA A 18 13.31 20.77 -9.22
N TRP A 19 13.33 19.89 -10.17
CA TRP A 19 12.24 18.98 -10.43
C TRP A 19 12.18 18.06 -9.21
N LEU A 20 11.60 18.58 -8.15
CA LEU A 20 11.08 17.73 -7.11
C LEU A 20 9.97 16.94 -7.79
N GLY A 21 10.36 15.78 -8.30
CA GLY A 21 9.40 14.81 -8.74
C GLY A 21 8.50 14.52 -7.55
N LEU A 22 7.34 15.16 -7.50
CA LEU A 22 6.28 14.78 -6.60
C LEU A 22 5.89 13.37 -7.02
N SER A 23 6.51 12.39 -6.40
CA SER A 23 6.01 11.03 -6.44
C SER A 23 4.69 11.07 -5.69
N TRP A 24 3.61 11.08 -6.44
CA TRP A 24 2.29 10.90 -5.89
C TRP A 24 2.24 9.48 -5.36
N ALA A 25 2.56 9.31 -4.10
CA ALA A 25 2.31 8.04 -3.42
C ALA A 25 0.79 7.88 -3.38
N VAL A 26 0.28 6.93 -4.14
CA VAL A 26 -1.13 6.56 -4.06
C VAL A 26 -1.33 5.88 -2.71
N ALA A 27 -2.18 6.46 -1.86
CA ALA A 27 -2.55 5.84 -0.59
C ALA A 27 -3.30 4.53 -0.86
N ALA A 28 -3.06 3.51 -0.03
CA ALA A 28 -3.77 2.25 -0.12
C ALA A 28 -5.28 2.46 0.12
N ASP A 29 -6.09 1.77 -0.68
CA ASP A 29 -7.54 1.87 -0.68
C ASP A 29 -8.14 0.68 0.07
N ALA A 30 -8.60 0.93 1.30
CA ALA A 30 -9.20 -0.11 2.14
C ALA A 30 -10.54 -0.63 1.58
N ASP A 31 -11.34 0.19 0.92
CA ASP A 31 -12.61 -0.26 0.31
C ASP A 31 -12.34 -1.20 -0.87
N HIS A 32 -11.40 -0.83 -1.74
CA HIS A 32 -10.94 -1.73 -2.80
C HIS A 32 -10.33 -3.01 -2.23
N GLY A 33 -9.56 -2.91 -1.16
CA GLY A 33 -9.01 -4.06 -0.44
C GLY A 33 -10.10 -5.00 0.07
N GLY A 34 -11.21 -4.46 0.58
CA GLY A 34 -12.37 -5.23 0.99
C GLY A 34 -13.02 -5.99 -0.17
N GLU A 35 -13.17 -5.38 -1.32
CA GLU A 35 -13.70 -6.04 -2.52
C GLU A 35 -12.77 -7.18 -3.00
N LEU A 36 -11.45 -6.95 -2.99
CA LEU A 36 -10.48 -7.99 -3.31
C LEU A 36 -10.51 -9.14 -2.31
N ALA A 37 -10.64 -8.85 -1.02
CA ALA A 37 -10.74 -9.84 0.04
C ALA A 37 -11.97 -10.73 -0.13
N LYS A 38 -13.12 -10.15 -0.46
CA LYS A 38 -14.34 -10.91 -0.77
C LYS A 38 -14.16 -11.83 -1.96
N ARG A 39 -13.44 -11.39 -2.97
CA ARG A 39 -13.19 -12.16 -4.18
C ARG A 39 -12.23 -13.31 -3.97
N TRP A 40 -11.12 -13.06 -3.27
CA TRP A 40 -9.99 -13.98 -3.22
C TRP A 40 -9.84 -14.73 -1.89
N CYS A 41 -10.29 -14.15 -0.79
CA CYS A 41 -9.98 -14.62 0.55
C CYS A 41 -11.18 -15.24 1.28
N ALA A 42 -12.39 -14.85 0.92
CA ALA A 42 -13.61 -15.23 1.63
C ALA A 42 -13.96 -16.71 1.56
N THR A 43 -13.38 -17.46 0.63
CA THR A 43 -13.55 -18.93 0.57
C THR A 43 -13.02 -19.62 1.83
N CYS A 44 -11.94 -19.08 2.41
CA CYS A 44 -11.28 -19.65 3.57
C CYS A 44 -11.35 -18.76 4.82
N HIS A 45 -11.21 -17.45 4.66
CA HIS A 45 -11.22 -16.49 5.76
C HIS A 45 -12.60 -15.86 5.98
N LEU A 46 -12.94 -15.57 7.22
CA LEU A 46 -13.96 -14.58 7.52
C LEU A 46 -13.35 -13.20 7.25
N VAL A 47 -13.81 -12.55 6.19
CA VAL A 47 -13.27 -11.24 5.76
C VAL A 47 -14.15 -10.08 6.23
N GLU A 48 -15.40 -10.36 6.58
CA GLU A 48 -16.35 -9.35 7.07
C GLU A 48 -17.33 -9.95 8.08
N SER A 49 -17.97 -9.08 8.86
CA SER A 49 -19.03 -9.49 9.76
C SER A 49 -20.26 -9.97 8.97
N GLY A 50 -20.93 -10.99 9.47
CA GLY A 50 -22.13 -11.56 8.81
C GLY A 50 -21.86 -12.57 7.70
N GLN A 51 -20.60 -12.78 7.33
CA GLN A 51 -20.23 -13.87 6.42
C GLN A 51 -20.53 -15.21 7.05
N LYS A 52 -21.24 -16.09 6.34
CA LYS A 52 -21.76 -17.35 6.91
C LYS A 52 -20.82 -18.53 6.79
N GLN A 53 -19.85 -18.49 5.89
CA GLN A 53 -18.96 -19.60 5.59
C GLN A 53 -17.51 -19.18 5.55
N ALA A 54 -16.68 -19.95 6.24
CA ALA A 54 -15.22 -19.90 6.21
C ALA A 54 -14.67 -21.19 6.78
N SER A 55 -13.38 -21.45 6.59
CA SER A 55 -12.71 -22.61 7.20
C SER A 55 -12.43 -22.35 8.68
N ALA A 56 -12.82 -23.28 9.55
CA ALA A 56 -12.70 -23.12 10.99
C ALA A 56 -11.25 -22.99 11.50
N ASP A 57 -10.30 -23.56 10.78
CA ASP A 57 -8.88 -23.57 11.09
C ASP A 57 -8.08 -22.44 10.40
N VAL A 58 -8.77 -21.55 9.74
CA VAL A 58 -8.18 -20.38 9.08
C VAL A 58 -8.55 -19.11 9.86
N PRO A 59 -7.58 -18.27 10.25
CA PRO A 59 -7.87 -17.11 11.08
C PRO A 59 -8.76 -16.09 10.37
N PRO A 60 -9.80 -15.60 11.05
CA PRO A 60 -10.57 -14.48 10.51
C PRO A 60 -9.73 -13.21 10.41
N PHE A 61 -10.06 -12.35 9.46
CA PHE A 61 -9.32 -11.08 9.25
C PHE A 61 -9.34 -10.19 10.50
N ALA A 62 -10.43 -10.19 11.26
CA ALA A 62 -10.48 -9.46 12.51
C ALA A 62 -9.44 -9.96 13.54
N ALA A 63 -9.18 -11.26 13.60
CA ALA A 63 -8.13 -11.80 14.46
C ALA A 63 -6.74 -11.45 13.95
N ILE A 64 -6.53 -11.47 12.65
CA ILE A 64 -5.27 -11.01 12.03
C ILE A 64 -5.03 -9.54 12.34
N ALA A 65 -6.05 -8.70 12.21
CA ALA A 65 -6.00 -7.27 12.48
C ALA A 65 -5.52 -6.94 13.90
N HIS A 66 -5.86 -7.76 14.88
CA HIS A 66 -5.51 -7.56 16.28
C HIS A 66 -4.21 -8.20 16.73
N LYS A 67 -3.48 -8.86 15.82
CA LYS A 67 -2.14 -9.39 16.16
C LYS A 67 -1.19 -8.24 16.49
N PRO A 68 -0.47 -8.30 17.63
CA PRO A 68 0.55 -7.31 17.95
C PRO A 68 1.65 -7.35 16.88
N ASP A 69 2.28 -6.21 16.65
CA ASP A 69 3.40 -6.04 15.71
C ASP A 69 3.10 -6.33 14.23
N LEU A 70 1.85 -6.52 13.86
CA LEU A 70 1.46 -6.71 12.48
C LEU A 70 1.12 -5.36 11.85
N THR A 71 1.97 -4.93 10.92
CA THR A 71 1.80 -3.68 10.17
C THR A 71 1.18 -3.93 8.79
N PRO A 72 0.58 -2.91 8.15
CA PRO A 72 0.10 -3.05 6.77
C PRO A 72 1.18 -3.55 5.81
N GLU A 73 2.42 -3.08 5.97
CA GLU A 73 3.55 -3.48 5.13
C GLU A 73 3.89 -4.96 5.30
N LYS A 74 3.86 -5.46 6.54
CA LYS A 74 4.08 -6.90 6.81
C LYS A 74 2.98 -7.76 6.22
N ILE A 75 1.72 -7.33 6.30
CA ILE A 75 0.60 -8.03 5.69
C ILE A 75 0.77 -8.07 4.16
N ALA A 76 1.05 -6.92 3.55
CA ALA A 76 1.23 -6.82 2.11
C ALA A 76 2.39 -7.70 1.62
N SER A 77 3.53 -7.69 2.32
CA SER A 77 4.67 -8.56 2.00
C SER A 77 4.29 -10.03 2.10
N PHE A 78 3.58 -10.42 3.14
CA PHE A 78 3.11 -11.80 3.31
C PHE A 78 2.20 -12.26 2.16
N LEU A 79 1.31 -11.37 1.69
CA LEU A 79 0.41 -11.68 0.57
C LEU A 79 1.14 -11.86 -0.76
N LEU A 80 2.31 -11.23 -0.92
CA LEU A 80 3.12 -11.29 -2.13
C LEU A 80 4.15 -12.44 -2.12
N GLU A 81 4.40 -13.01 -0.96
CA GLU A 81 5.38 -14.10 -0.80
C GLU A 81 4.70 -15.48 -0.87
N PRO A 82 5.32 -16.47 -1.53
CA PRO A 82 4.83 -17.84 -1.50
C PRO A 82 4.83 -18.40 -0.08
N HIS A 83 3.69 -18.98 0.33
CA HIS A 83 3.60 -19.64 1.64
C HIS A 83 2.80 -20.96 1.55
N PRO A 84 3.14 -21.98 2.37
CA PRO A 84 2.77 -23.37 2.09
C PRO A 84 1.29 -23.70 2.25
N LYS A 85 0.55 -22.93 3.06
CA LYS A 85 -0.83 -23.27 3.47
C LYS A 85 -1.91 -22.44 2.81
N MET A 86 -1.56 -21.35 2.17
CA MET A 86 -2.47 -20.44 1.53
C MET A 86 -2.12 -20.33 0.05
N PRO A 87 -3.10 -20.40 -0.87
CA PRO A 87 -2.81 -20.23 -2.29
C PRO A 87 -2.20 -18.86 -2.60
N ASN A 88 -1.31 -18.83 -3.58
CA ASN A 88 -0.85 -17.56 -4.14
C ASN A 88 -1.90 -17.01 -5.08
N PHE A 89 -2.26 -15.76 -4.88
CA PHE A 89 -3.13 -15.02 -5.78
C PHE A 89 -2.31 -14.04 -6.63
N PRO A 90 -2.72 -13.76 -7.86
CA PRO A 90 -2.00 -12.85 -8.75
C PRO A 90 -2.25 -11.39 -8.37
N LEU A 91 -1.85 -11.01 -7.17
CA LEU A 91 -1.99 -9.65 -6.64
C LEU A 91 -0.83 -8.77 -7.09
N SER A 92 -1.14 -7.55 -7.50
CA SER A 92 -0.16 -6.50 -7.61
C SER A 92 0.28 -6.01 -6.23
N ARG A 93 1.34 -5.22 -6.18
CA ARG A 93 1.77 -4.58 -4.92
C ARG A 93 0.71 -3.66 -4.35
N ASP A 94 0.03 -2.91 -5.21
CA ASP A 94 -1.03 -1.99 -4.80
C ASP A 94 -2.25 -2.75 -4.27
N GLU A 95 -2.64 -3.83 -4.92
CA GLU A 95 -3.73 -4.69 -4.44
C GLU A 95 -3.40 -5.35 -3.10
N ALA A 96 -2.18 -5.82 -2.91
CA ALA A 96 -1.75 -6.35 -1.62
C ALA A 96 -1.76 -5.27 -0.53
N ALA A 97 -1.35 -4.05 -0.85
CA ALA A 97 -1.42 -2.91 0.07
C ALA A 97 -2.87 -2.53 0.40
N ASP A 98 -3.78 -2.58 -0.56
CA ASP A 98 -5.20 -2.31 -0.37
C ASP A 98 -5.84 -3.34 0.56
N ILE A 99 -5.58 -4.62 0.36
CA ILE A 99 -6.04 -5.70 1.25
C ILE A 99 -5.47 -5.50 2.67
N ALA A 100 -4.19 -5.16 2.78
CA ALA A 100 -3.56 -4.88 4.06
C ALA A 100 -4.22 -3.70 4.79
N ALA A 101 -4.55 -2.64 4.08
CA ALA A 101 -5.27 -1.48 4.61
C ALA A 101 -6.68 -1.87 5.10
N TYR A 102 -7.38 -2.70 4.35
CA TYR A 102 -8.68 -3.23 4.75
C TYR A 102 -8.57 -4.04 6.04
N ILE A 103 -7.62 -4.96 6.14
CA ILE A 103 -7.43 -5.78 7.36
C ILE A 103 -7.16 -4.88 8.57
N VAL A 104 -6.24 -3.93 8.44
CA VAL A 104 -5.89 -3.02 9.53
C VAL A 104 -7.07 -2.15 9.96
N ALA A 105 -7.93 -1.76 9.03
CA ALA A 105 -9.15 -1.01 9.34
C ALA A 105 -10.15 -1.79 10.22
N LEU A 106 -10.02 -3.11 10.31
CA LEU A 106 -10.84 -3.93 11.19
C LEU A 106 -10.45 -3.86 12.67
N ARG A 107 -9.43 -3.10 13.02
CA ARG A 107 -8.98 -2.89 14.42
C ARG A 107 -9.91 -2.03 15.28
N LYS A 108 -11.02 -1.70 14.79
CA LYS A 108 -11.99 -0.85 15.51
C LYS A 108 -12.45 -1.46 16.82
#